data_fc66bba3bcfc56e15bb31d7a4fba71f9
#
_entry.id   fc66bba3bcfc56e15bb31d7a4fba71f9
#
_cell.length_a   1.000
_cell.length_b   1.000
_cell.length_c   1.000
_cell.angle_alpha   90.00
_cell.angle_beta   90.00
_cell.angle_gamma   90.00
#
_symmetry.space_group_name_H-M   'P 1'
#
loop_
_entity.id
_entity.type
_entity.pdbx_description
1 polymer ?
#
loop_
_entity_poly.entity_id
_entity_poly.type
_entity_poly.pdbx_seq_one_letter_code
_entity_poly.pdbx_strand_id
1 'polypeptide(L)'
;HLVVSKWQEFRIGDLFDIHPTKTIDGVSANDCDGFGVPLVVNSAENNGVSGLCDLSPTEDGGIITFSDTTDGNTFFYQPNPFIGFAHVQGMYPKTRVWSKEELLFLVTILMFEANGRYNYGRKMRRDIISEVRVKLPVDSNGEPDWQFMENYIKSLPYGDRI
;
A
#
# COMPACT_ATOMS: atom_id res chain seq x y z
N HIS A 1 0.76 22.86 -1.67
CA HIS A 1 -0.04 23.10 -0.49
C HIS A 1 -1.47 22.60 -0.67
N LEU A 2 -1.89 21.65 0.16
CA LEU A 2 -3.21 21.06 0.06
C LEU A 2 -4.18 21.69 1.05
N VAL A 3 -5.38 22.00 0.56
CA VAL A 3 -6.49 22.44 1.40
C VAL A 3 -7.41 21.26 1.60
N VAL A 4 -7.41 20.66 2.79
CA VAL A 4 -8.12 19.41 3.08
C VAL A 4 -9.46 19.63 3.79
N SER A 5 -9.86 20.87 4.04
CA SER A 5 -11.06 21.16 4.83
C SER A 5 -12.35 20.70 4.17
N LYS A 6 -12.36 20.52 2.84
CA LYS A 6 -13.51 20.08 2.07
C LYS A 6 -13.44 18.59 1.69
N TRP A 7 -12.39 17.90 2.13
CA TRP A 7 -12.27 16.47 1.87
C TRP A 7 -13.23 15.70 2.78
N GLN A 8 -13.66 14.56 2.33
CA GLN A 8 -14.58 13.71 3.08
C GLN A 8 -13.90 12.44 3.54
N GLU A 9 -14.43 11.82 4.59
CA GLU A 9 -13.89 10.60 5.14
C GLU A 9 -14.38 9.38 4.37
N PHE A 10 -13.46 8.43 4.19
CA PHE A 10 -13.75 7.12 3.59
C PHE A 10 -13.15 6.05 4.48
N ARG A 11 -13.90 4.99 4.73
CA ARG A 11 -13.42 3.84 5.47
C ARG A 11 -12.59 2.97 4.51
N ILE A 12 -11.38 2.60 4.91
CA ILE A 12 -10.48 1.82 4.06
C ILE A 12 -11.12 0.49 3.65
N GLY A 13 -11.80 -0.18 4.56
CA GLY A 13 -12.47 -1.44 4.26
C GLY A 13 -13.59 -1.35 3.23
N ASP A 14 -14.09 -0.14 2.94
CA ASP A 14 -15.07 0.06 1.87
C ASP A 14 -14.40 0.19 0.50
N LEU A 15 -13.13 0.56 0.47
CA LEU A 15 -12.37 0.77 -0.76
C LEU A 15 -11.53 -0.45 -1.15
N PHE A 16 -11.11 -1.23 -0.17
CA PHE A 16 -10.18 -2.35 -0.38
C PHE A 16 -10.61 -3.59 0.38
N ASP A 17 -10.40 -4.75 -0.23
CA ASP A 17 -10.31 -6.01 0.49
C ASP A 17 -8.89 -6.14 1.03
N ILE A 18 -8.75 -6.46 2.30
CA ILE A 18 -7.46 -6.60 2.93
C ILE A 18 -7.32 -8.02 3.42
N HIS A 19 -6.31 -8.71 2.92
CA HIS A 19 -6.03 -10.08 3.33
C HIS A 19 -4.53 -10.37 3.22
N PRO A 20 -4.05 -11.44 3.90
CA PRO A 20 -2.65 -11.84 3.81
C PRO A 20 -2.27 -12.15 2.37
N THR A 21 -1.03 -11.79 2.01
CA THR A 21 -0.47 -12.25 0.74
C THR A 21 -0.21 -13.74 0.80
N LYS A 22 -0.25 -14.40 -0.36
CA LYS A 22 0.09 -15.82 -0.46
C LYS A 22 1.60 -15.99 -0.34
N THR A 23 2.01 -17.09 0.26
CA THR A 23 3.42 -17.41 0.45
C THR A 23 3.81 -18.65 -0.32
N ILE A 24 5.11 -18.84 -0.55
CA ILE A 24 5.65 -20.07 -1.13
C ILE A 24 6.40 -20.80 0.00
N ASP A 25 6.02 -22.05 0.26
CA ASP A 25 6.63 -22.83 1.33
C ASP A 25 8.13 -23.01 1.08
N GLY A 26 8.92 -22.83 2.13
CA GLY A 26 10.37 -23.04 2.08
C GLY A 26 11.17 -21.90 1.48
N VAL A 27 10.52 -20.82 1.02
CA VAL A 27 11.24 -19.65 0.49
C VAL A 27 11.59 -18.70 1.62
N SER A 28 12.85 -18.27 1.64
CA SER A 28 13.33 -17.26 2.58
C SER A 28 14.10 -16.18 1.82
N ALA A 29 14.38 -15.07 2.51
CA ALA A 29 15.15 -13.98 1.93
C ALA A 29 16.53 -14.43 1.42
N ASN A 30 17.09 -15.48 2.03
CA ASN A 30 18.40 -16.01 1.65
C ASN A 30 18.38 -16.84 0.37
N ASP A 31 17.21 -17.21 -0.10
CA ASP A 31 17.05 -18.05 -1.30
C ASP A 31 16.97 -17.24 -2.59
N CYS A 32 17.01 -15.91 -2.50
CA CYS A 32 16.85 -15.03 -3.64
C CYS A 32 18.21 -14.47 -4.06
N ASP A 33 18.60 -14.72 -5.29
CA ASP A 33 19.95 -14.51 -5.79
C ASP A 33 20.13 -13.24 -6.62
N GLY A 34 19.14 -12.37 -6.63
CA GLY A 34 19.31 -11.04 -7.21
C GLY A 34 18.65 -10.82 -8.56
N PHE A 35 17.92 -11.81 -9.11
CA PHE A 35 17.13 -11.58 -10.32
C PHE A 35 15.76 -12.26 -10.23
N GLY A 36 14.83 -11.75 -11.03
CA GLY A 36 13.48 -12.33 -11.12
C GLY A 36 12.44 -11.47 -10.43
N VAL A 37 11.61 -12.10 -9.62
CA VAL A 37 10.42 -11.51 -9.02
C VAL A 37 10.74 -10.99 -7.60
N PRO A 38 10.30 -9.77 -7.23
CA PRO A 38 10.54 -9.28 -5.87
C PRO A 38 9.89 -10.16 -4.80
N LEU A 39 10.63 -10.44 -3.74
CA LEU A 39 10.09 -11.03 -2.51
C LEU A 39 9.81 -9.89 -1.53
N VAL A 40 8.54 -9.67 -1.23
CA VAL A 40 8.10 -8.63 -0.31
C VAL A 40 7.91 -9.23 1.07
N VAL A 41 8.67 -8.73 2.03
CA VAL A 41 8.68 -9.24 3.40
C VAL A 41 8.22 -8.15 4.36
N ASN A 42 8.15 -8.48 5.64
CA ASN A 42 7.68 -7.57 6.69
C ASN A 42 8.77 -6.58 7.13
N SER A 43 9.42 -5.95 6.18
CA SER A 43 10.48 -4.95 6.41
C SER A 43 9.93 -3.54 6.20
N ALA A 44 10.49 -2.58 6.93
CA ALA A 44 10.21 -1.16 6.73
C ALA A 44 11.15 -0.51 5.71
N GLU A 45 12.10 -1.26 5.18
CA GLU A 45 13.15 -0.73 4.28
C GLU A 45 12.95 -1.24 2.86
N ASN A 46 13.51 -0.52 1.92
CA ASN A 46 13.59 -0.92 0.50
C ASN A 46 12.24 -1.35 -0.09
N ASN A 47 11.19 -0.60 0.22
CA ASN A 47 9.81 -0.90 -0.25
C ASN A 47 9.32 -2.30 0.20
N GLY A 48 9.88 -2.84 1.29
CA GLY A 48 9.58 -4.19 1.77
C GLY A 48 10.29 -5.29 1.00
N VAL A 49 11.03 -4.97 -0.04
CA VAL A 49 11.68 -5.97 -0.91
C VAL A 49 12.98 -6.44 -0.28
N SER A 50 13.09 -7.74 -0.01
CA SER A 50 14.32 -8.34 0.54
C SER A 50 15.27 -8.82 -0.56
N GLY A 51 14.77 -9.07 -1.77
CA GLY A 51 15.58 -9.53 -2.88
C GLY A 51 14.71 -9.94 -4.05
N LEU A 52 15.34 -10.40 -5.12
CA LEU A 52 14.67 -10.89 -6.31
C LEU A 52 14.84 -12.41 -6.40
N CYS A 53 13.77 -13.11 -6.71
CA CYS A 53 13.75 -14.57 -6.75
C CYS A 53 13.34 -15.07 -8.13
N ASP A 54 14.03 -16.08 -8.62
CA ASP A 54 13.65 -16.75 -9.89
C ASP A 54 12.51 -17.74 -9.64
N LEU A 55 11.35 -17.20 -9.29
CA LEU A 55 10.16 -17.97 -8.98
C LEU A 55 8.92 -17.26 -9.53
N SER A 56 7.82 -17.99 -9.62
CA SER A 56 6.56 -17.39 -10.04
C SER A 56 5.98 -16.48 -8.97
N PRO A 57 5.43 -15.31 -9.32
CA PRO A 57 4.83 -14.43 -8.34
C PRO A 57 3.55 -15.02 -7.73
N THR A 58 3.25 -14.65 -6.50
CA THR A 58 2.01 -15.02 -5.84
C THR A 58 0.95 -13.93 -5.93
N GLU A 59 1.35 -12.68 -6.20
CA GLU A 59 0.49 -11.52 -6.31
C GLU A 59 0.74 -10.78 -7.62
N ASP A 60 -0.30 -10.13 -8.15
CA ASP A 60 -0.22 -9.47 -9.47
C ASP A 60 0.52 -8.14 -9.45
N GLY A 61 0.63 -7.49 -8.32
CA GLY A 61 1.14 -6.12 -8.26
C GLY A 61 0.03 -5.09 -8.50
N GLY A 62 0.41 -3.82 -8.52
CA GLY A 62 -0.56 -2.72 -8.62
C GLY A 62 -1.38 -2.57 -7.35
N ILE A 63 -0.84 -2.93 -6.21
CA ILE A 63 -1.52 -2.88 -4.91
C ILE A 63 -0.62 -2.26 -3.85
N ILE A 64 -1.21 -1.97 -2.70
CA ILE A 64 -0.46 -1.53 -1.52
C ILE A 64 -0.25 -2.73 -0.60
N THR A 65 0.94 -2.84 -0.02
CA THR A 65 1.25 -3.83 1.02
C THR A 65 1.57 -3.14 2.33
N PHE A 66 1.36 -3.86 3.44
CA PHE A 66 1.82 -3.41 4.74
C PHE A 66 2.14 -4.61 5.62
N SER A 67 2.98 -4.38 6.64
CA SER A 67 3.31 -5.42 7.61
C SER A 67 2.38 -5.34 8.82
N ASP A 68 1.92 -6.49 9.30
CA ASP A 68 1.09 -6.55 10.51
C ASP A 68 1.92 -6.76 11.78
N THR A 69 3.23 -6.78 11.69
CA THR A 69 4.14 -7.02 12.83
C THR A 69 5.04 -5.83 13.17
N THR A 70 5.07 -4.80 12.34
CA THR A 70 5.92 -3.63 12.54
C THR A 70 5.08 -2.38 12.82
N ASP A 71 5.76 -1.26 13.05
CA ASP A 71 5.11 0.03 13.23
C ASP A 71 4.38 0.48 11.97
N GLY A 72 3.57 1.51 12.10
CA GLY A 72 2.68 1.98 11.05
C GLY A 72 3.31 2.63 9.82
N ASN A 73 4.61 2.50 9.61
CA ASN A 73 5.32 3.14 8.51
C ASN A 73 5.68 2.18 7.37
N THR A 74 4.92 1.11 7.21
CA THR A 74 5.24 0.05 6.25
C THR A 74 4.25 -0.07 5.10
N PHE A 75 3.54 0.99 4.77
CA PHE A 75 2.68 1.00 3.59
C PHE A 75 3.51 1.27 2.35
N PHE A 76 3.51 0.31 1.43
CA PHE A 76 4.30 0.42 0.20
C PHE A 76 3.45 0.10 -1.02
N TYR A 77 3.63 0.88 -2.08
CA TYR A 77 3.07 0.57 -3.38
C TYR A 77 3.95 -0.46 -4.07
N GLN A 78 3.35 -1.57 -4.50
CA GLN A 78 4.05 -2.62 -5.24
C GLN A 78 3.64 -2.55 -6.71
N PRO A 79 4.50 -2.00 -7.58
CA PRO A 79 4.12 -1.80 -8.98
C PRO A 79 4.08 -3.09 -9.80
N ASN A 80 4.89 -4.08 -9.43
CA ASN A 80 5.11 -5.28 -10.22
C ASN A 80 4.56 -6.51 -9.52
N PRO A 81 4.28 -7.59 -10.26
CA PRO A 81 4.02 -8.88 -9.63
C PRO A 81 5.13 -9.24 -8.65
N PHE A 82 4.74 -9.81 -7.51
CA PHE A 82 5.69 -10.11 -6.44
C PHE A 82 5.31 -11.40 -5.71
N ILE A 83 6.24 -11.87 -4.90
CA ILE A 83 6.02 -13.01 -4.01
C ILE A 83 5.73 -12.48 -2.61
N GLY A 84 4.60 -12.90 -2.04
CA GLY A 84 4.22 -12.53 -0.68
C GLY A 84 4.99 -13.34 0.37
N PHE A 85 4.87 -12.89 1.62
CA PHE A 85 5.57 -13.50 2.73
C PHE A 85 4.71 -13.40 4.00
N ALA A 86 5.07 -14.15 5.03
CA ALA A 86 4.36 -14.13 6.29
C ALA A 86 4.31 -12.71 6.86
N HIS A 87 3.17 -12.35 7.47
CA HIS A 87 2.93 -11.04 8.08
C HIS A 87 2.86 -9.86 7.10
N VAL A 88 2.80 -10.13 5.80
CA VAL A 88 2.56 -9.12 4.78
C VAL A 88 1.10 -9.18 4.35
N GLN A 89 0.40 -8.07 4.52
CA GLN A 89 -0.99 -7.91 4.10
C GLN A 89 -1.04 -7.15 2.78
N GLY A 90 -1.96 -7.53 1.91
CA GLY A 90 -2.23 -6.81 0.67
C GLY A 90 -3.55 -6.07 0.73
N MET A 91 -3.59 -4.89 0.12
CA MET A 91 -4.80 -4.08 -0.04
C MET A 91 -5.24 -4.17 -1.49
N TYR A 92 -6.35 -4.85 -1.74
CA TYR A 92 -6.86 -5.17 -3.08
C TYR A 92 -8.09 -4.31 -3.37
N PRO A 93 -8.05 -3.44 -4.41
CA PRO A 93 -9.18 -2.56 -4.72
C PRO A 93 -10.48 -3.33 -4.96
N LYS A 94 -11.59 -2.83 -4.42
CA LYS A 94 -12.88 -3.54 -4.50
C LYS A 94 -13.67 -3.22 -5.77
N THR A 95 -13.96 -1.96 -6.01
CA THR A 95 -14.99 -1.58 -6.97
C THR A 95 -14.43 -1.00 -8.27
N ARG A 96 -13.15 -0.69 -8.30
CA ARG A 96 -12.48 -0.16 -9.47
C ARG A 96 -10.98 -0.42 -9.40
N VAL A 97 -10.32 -0.38 -10.54
CA VAL A 97 -8.86 -0.41 -10.59
C VAL A 97 -8.35 0.99 -10.25
N TRP A 98 -7.40 1.07 -9.34
CA TRP A 98 -6.72 2.31 -8.99
C TRP A 98 -5.47 2.47 -9.84
N SER A 99 -5.19 3.67 -10.30
CA SER A 99 -3.94 3.96 -10.99
C SER A 99 -2.77 3.99 -10.00
N LYS A 100 -1.55 3.93 -10.53
CA LYS A 100 -0.33 4.07 -9.74
C LYS A 100 -0.35 5.35 -8.91
N GLU A 101 -0.70 6.46 -9.54
CA GLU A 101 -0.72 7.77 -8.88
C GLU A 101 -1.76 7.83 -7.77
N GLU A 102 -2.94 7.25 -7.99
CA GLU A 102 -3.99 7.19 -6.99
C GLU A 102 -3.54 6.37 -5.76
N LEU A 103 -2.90 5.23 -6.00
CA LEU A 103 -2.39 4.40 -4.92
C LEU A 103 -1.25 5.09 -4.16
N LEU A 104 -0.35 5.78 -4.87
CA LEU A 104 0.72 6.55 -4.22
C LEU A 104 0.16 7.71 -3.38
N PHE A 105 -0.90 8.35 -3.85
CA PHE A 105 -1.59 9.36 -3.05
C PHE A 105 -2.10 8.76 -1.74
N LEU A 106 -2.77 7.62 -1.83
CA LEU A 106 -3.30 6.94 -0.65
C LEU A 106 -2.21 6.47 0.30
N VAL A 107 -1.08 5.95 -0.22
CA VAL A 107 0.06 5.56 0.63
C VAL A 107 0.50 6.73 1.50
N THR A 108 0.62 7.92 0.91
CA THR A 108 1.02 9.12 1.66
C THR A 108 0.04 9.43 2.78
N ILE A 109 -1.26 9.35 2.48
CA ILE A 109 -2.32 9.59 3.48
C ILE A 109 -2.26 8.54 4.59
N LEU A 110 -2.11 7.27 4.24
CA LEU A 110 -2.05 6.18 5.22
C LEU A 110 -0.84 6.29 6.14
N MET A 111 0.32 6.63 5.59
CA MET A 111 1.53 6.81 6.39
C MET A 111 1.37 7.95 7.38
N PHE A 112 0.75 9.04 6.96
CA PHE A 112 0.47 10.16 7.84
C PHE A 112 -0.46 9.75 9.00
N GLU A 113 -1.55 9.06 8.69
CA GLU A 113 -2.50 8.57 9.69
C GLU A 113 -1.86 7.56 10.65
N ALA A 114 -1.13 6.61 10.10
CA ALA A 114 -0.48 5.55 10.88
C ALA A 114 0.55 6.12 11.85
N ASN A 115 1.32 7.11 11.40
CA ASN A 115 2.37 7.71 12.19
C ASN A 115 1.85 8.38 13.47
N GLY A 116 0.63 8.88 13.45
CA GLY A 116 0.02 9.49 14.62
C GLY A 116 -0.75 8.55 15.52
N ARG A 117 -1.19 7.39 15.03
CA ARG A 117 -2.13 6.52 15.73
C ARG A 117 -1.60 5.15 16.10
N TYR A 118 -0.64 4.62 15.36
CA TYR A 118 -0.26 3.21 15.43
C TYR A 118 1.23 3.05 15.75
N ASN A 119 1.76 3.95 16.57
CA ASN A 119 3.11 3.84 17.12
C ASN A 119 3.07 2.99 18.37
N TYR A 120 4.16 2.31 18.67
CA TYR A 120 4.41 1.57 19.90
C TYR A 120 3.31 0.61 20.33
N GLY A 121 3.58 -0.67 20.23
CA GLY A 121 2.73 -1.73 20.75
C GLY A 121 1.41 -1.90 20.02
N ARG A 122 1.15 -1.08 19.02
CA ARG A 122 -0.06 -1.16 18.24
C ARG A 122 0.28 -1.62 16.82
N LYS A 123 0.08 -2.90 16.58
CA LYS A 123 0.40 -3.51 15.29
C LYS A 123 -0.66 -3.15 14.25
N MET A 124 -0.23 -3.05 13.00
CA MET A 124 -1.10 -2.74 11.87
C MET A 124 -1.74 -4.01 11.34
N ARG A 125 -2.78 -4.47 12.04
CA ARG A 125 -3.52 -5.66 11.60
C ARG A 125 -4.61 -5.26 10.59
N ARG A 126 -5.01 -6.24 9.76
CA ARG A 126 -6.02 -5.99 8.73
C ARG A 126 -7.36 -5.51 9.31
N ASP A 127 -7.76 -6.01 10.48
CA ASP A 127 -9.01 -5.58 11.12
C ASP A 127 -8.93 -4.13 11.59
N ILE A 128 -7.76 -3.67 12.02
CA ILE A 128 -7.52 -2.28 12.39
C ILE A 128 -7.52 -1.40 11.15
N ILE A 129 -6.76 -1.77 10.12
CA ILE A 129 -6.65 -0.97 8.89
C ILE A 129 -8.00 -0.86 8.18
N SER A 130 -8.80 -1.92 8.17
CA SER A 130 -10.12 -1.88 7.54
C SER A 130 -11.03 -0.82 8.15
N GLU A 131 -10.86 -0.52 9.43
CA GLU A 131 -11.68 0.47 10.13
C GLU A 131 -11.10 1.88 10.08
N VAL A 132 -9.89 2.05 9.58
CA VAL A 132 -9.28 3.38 9.46
C VAL A 132 -10.08 4.23 8.48
N ARG A 133 -10.35 5.47 8.88
CA ARG A 133 -11.01 6.45 8.02
C ARG A 133 -9.98 7.47 7.57
N VAL A 134 -9.93 7.70 6.29
CA VAL A 134 -9.01 8.66 5.67
C VAL A 134 -9.81 9.76 4.99
N LYS A 135 -9.28 10.97 4.98
CA LYS A 135 -9.87 12.07 4.23
C LYS A 135 -9.30 12.08 2.83
N LEU A 136 -10.18 12.09 1.84
CA LEU A 136 -9.81 12.18 0.44
C LEU A 136 -10.54 13.34 -0.22
N PRO A 137 -9.93 13.95 -1.24
CA PRO A 137 -10.63 14.96 -2.05
C PRO A 137 -11.83 14.33 -2.72
N VAL A 138 -12.92 15.08 -2.83
CA VAL A 138 -14.16 14.61 -3.43
C VAL A 138 -14.58 15.50 -4.59
N ASP A 139 -15.29 14.88 -5.54
CA ASP A 139 -15.93 15.58 -6.64
C ASP A 139 -17.30 16.13 -6.22
N SER A 140 -18.04 16.69 -7.17
CA SER A 140 -19.36 17.28 -6.90
C SER A 140 -20.40 16.26 -6.43
N ASN A 141 -20.16 14.97 -6.65
CA ASN A 141 -21.07 13.89 -6.25
C ASN A 141 -20.70 13.26 -4.91
N GLY A 142 -19.62 13.75 -4.25
CA GLY A 142 -19.17 13.17 -3.00
C GLY A 142 -18.31 11.91 -3.18
N GLU A 143 -17.96 11.57 -4.41
CA GLU A 143 -17.05 10.46 -4.70
C GLU A 143 -15.60 10.94 -4.67
N PRO A 144 -14.62 10.05 -4.42
CA PRO A 144 -13.21 10.46 -4.46
C PRO A 144 -12.89 11.11 -5.80
N ASP A 145 -12.18 12.23 -5.73
CA ASP A 145 -11.76 12.96 -6.93
C ASP A 145 -10.47 12.33 -7.47
N TRP A 146 -10.65 11.28 -8.25
CA TRP A 146 -9.56 10.49 -8.80
C TRP A 146 -8.60 11.33 -9.64
N GLN A 147 -9.15 12.23 -10.44
CA GLN A 147 -8.33 13.08 -11.31
C GLN A 147 -7.46 14.04 -10.51
N PHE A 148 -8.00 14.59 -9.43
CA PHE A 148 -7.22 15.45 -8.54
C PHE A 148 -6.04 14.70 -7.95
N MET A 149 -6.26 13.47 -7.44
CA MET A 149 -5.20 12.67 -6.83
C MET A 149 -4.09 12.36 -7.84
N GLU A 150 -4.47 11.96 -9.04
CA GLU A 150 -3.50 11.68 -10.10
C GLU A 150 -2.71 12.92 -10.49
N ASN A 151 -3.39 14.02 -10.72
CA ASN A 151 -2.75 15.28 -11.10
C ASN A 151 -1.81 15.78 -10.01
N TYR A 152 -2.20 15.63 -8.75
CA TYR A 152 -1.35 16.05 -7.64
C TYR A 152 -0.04 15.29 -7.62
N ILE A 153 -0.09 13.97 -7.73
CA ILE A 153 1.13 13.14 -7.74
C ILE A 153 2.02 13.50 -8.94
N LYS A 154 1.41 13.69 -10.12
CA LYS A 154 2.17 14.07 -11.31
C LYS A 154 2.80 15.46 -11.22
N SER A 155 2.23 16.34 -10.40
CA SER A 155 2.74 17.69 -10.21
C SER A 155 3.93 17.78 -9.26
N LEU A 156 4.20 16.73 -8.49
CA LEU A 156 5.30 16.73 -7.55
C LEU A 156 6.65 16.68 -8.27
N PRO A 157 7.74 17.22 -7.66
CA PRO A 157 9.07 16.99 -8.16
C PRO A 157 9.31 15.48 -8.31
N TYR A 158 9.78 15.04 -9.47
CA TYR A 158 9.97 13.63 -9.81
C TYR A 158 8.68 12.84 -10.04
N GLY A 159 7.51 13.50 -10.13
CA GLY A 159 6.25 12.80 -10.42
C GLY A 159 6.26 12.05 -11.73
N ASP A 160 7.05 12.49 -12.69
CA ASP A 160 7.25 11.83 -13.99
C ASP A 160 8.15 10.60 -13.92
N ARG A 161 8.77 10.34 -12.78
CA ARG A 161 9.71 9.22 -12.58
C ARG A 161 9.14 8.11 -11.69
N ILE A 162 7.92 8.28 -11.28
CA ILE A 162 7.27 7.31 -10.38
C ILE A 162 6.63 6.18 -11.20
#